data_640d1bce78a285ecac61582e547d4f04
#
_entry.id   640d1bce78a285ecac61582e547d4f04
#
_cell.length_a   1.000
_cell.length_b   1.000
_cell.length_c   1.000
_cell.angle_alpha   90.00
_cell.angle_beta   90.00
_cell.angle_gamma   90.00
#
_symmetry.space_group_name_H-M   'P 1'
#
loop_
_entity.id
_entity.type
_entity.pdbx_description
1 polymer ?
#
loop_
_entity_poly.entity_id
_entity_poly.type
_entity_poly.pdbx_seq_one_letter_code
_entity_poly.pdbx_strand_id
1 'polypeptide(L)'
;DFSTFNTAKDEYNALIFLLHMQHHMLGDGFGLRHLCDWACFINRTIDKPFWTEKLLPLLNEIGLLTYTKVITSTSAKYLNSALPEWAKIDDDELIHQIMLDILTGGNFGVKDKTRAKSSMLISEAGKGGTKHGAIYNLSHAMHRAVMRQKCVQKFPPLYPFMYVYR
;
A
#
# COMPACT_ATOMS: atom_id res chain seq x y z
N ASP A 1 33.15 -2.97 -19.51
CA ASP A 1 31.92 -2.21 -19.88
C ASP A 1 30.75 -2.74 -19.07
N PHE A 2 30.46 -2.02 -18.00
CA PHE A 2 29.20 -2.28 -17.27
C PHE A 2 28.07 -1.73 -18.14
N SER A 3 27.26 -2.61 -18.70
CA SER A 3 26.07 -2.24 -19.43
C SER A 3 25.17 -1.41 -18.49
N THR A 4 24.91 -0.16 -18.84
CA THR A 4 23.94 0.70 -18.17
C THR A 4 22.56 0.12 -18.43
N PHE A 5 21.98 -0.55 -17.43
CA PHE A 5 20.57 -0.95 -17.49
C PHE A 5 19.71 0.31 -17.41
N ASN A 6 18.82 0.50 -18.37
CA ASN A 6 17.80 1.52 -18.28
C ASN A 6 16.81 1.13 -17.16
N THR A 7 16.99 1.72 -15.99
CA THR A 7 16.02 1.60 -14.90
C THR A 7 14.83 2.51 -15.16
N ALA A 8 13.66 2.12 -14.69
CA ALA A 8 12.50 3.00 -14.72
C ALA A 8 12.81 4.32 -13.96
N LYS A 9 12.20 5.42 -14.39
CA LYS A 9 12.34 6.71 -13.68
C LYS A 9 11.87 6.57 -12.25
N ASP A 10 12.43 7.37 -11.33
CA ASP A 10 12.14 7.25 -9.90
C ASP A 10 10.65 7.42 -9.56
N GLU A 11 9.91 8.25 -10.28
CA GLU A 11 8.46 8.40 -10.11
C GLU A 11 7.69 7.10 -10.36
N TYR A 12 8.08 6.33 -11.38
CA TYR A 12 7.47 5.02 -11.66
C TYR A 12 7.91 3.96 -10.65
N ASN A 13 9.17 4.00 -10.22
CA ASN A 13 9.65 3.10 -9.17
C ASN A 13 8.89 3.34 -7.86
N ALA A 14 8.68 4.60 -7.45
CA ALA A 14 7.88 4.94 -6.28
C ALA A 14 6.46 4.38 -6.37
N LEU A 15 5.80 4.56 -7.52
CA LEU A 15 4.45 4.06 -7.74
C LEU A 15 4.40 2.52 -7.69
N ILE A 16 5.37 1.84 -8.31
CA ILE A 16 5.48 0.38 -8.28
C ILE A 16 5.66 -0.11 -6.84
N PHE A 17 6.56 0.50 -6.05
CA PHE A 17 6.74 0.16 -4.64
C PHE A 17 5.43 0.30 -3.85
N LEU A 18 4.75 1.43 -3.99
CA LEU A 18 3.50 1.70 -3.26
C LEU A 18 2.40 0.72 -3.62
N LEU A 19 2.19 0.46 -4.91
CA LEU A 19 1.18 -0.49 -5.38
C LEU A 19 1.52 -1.93 -4.97
N HIS A 20 2.79 -2.31 -5.02
CA HIS A 20 3.25 -3.63 -4.58
C HIS A 20 3.03 -3.82 -3.08
N MET A 21 3.43 -2.85 -2.26
CA MET A 21 3.23 -2.87 -0.83
C MET A 21 1.74 -2.90 -0.47
N GLN A 22 0.91 -2.08 -1.13
CA GLN A 22 -0.53 -2.09 -0.94
C GLN A 22 -1.15 -3.44 -1.31
N HIS A 23 -0.71 -4.05 -2.41
CA HIS A 23 -1.16 -5.39 -2.81
C HIS A 23 -0.88 -6.43 -1.72
N HIS A 24 0.32 -6.41 -1.14
CA HIS A 24 0.68 -7.29 -0.04
C HIS A 24 -0.14 -7.00 1.22
N MET A 25 -0.33 -5.74 1.60
CA MET A 25 -1.13 -5.36 2.76
C MET A 25 -2.58 -5.83 2.65
N LEU A 26 -3.16 -5.83 1.45
CA LEU A 26 -4.53 -6.27 1.21
C LEU A 26 -4.67 -7.80 1.03
N GLY A 27 -3.58 -8.51 0.83
CA GLY A 27 -3.57 -9.94 0.50
C GLY A 27 -2.82 -10.81 1.50
N ASP A 28 -1.55 -11.02 1.22
CA ASP A 28 -0.73 -12.03 1.89
C ASP A 28 0.02 -11.50 3.13
N GLY A 29 -0.10 -10.21 3.40
CA GLY A 29 0.55 -9.50 4.49
C GLY A 29 1.76 -8.69 4.04
N PHE A 30 1.97 -7.60 4.74
CA PHE A 30 3.04 -6.64 4.52
C PHE A 30 4.18 -6.92 5.51
N GLY A 31 5.36 -7.24 5.02
CA GLY A 31 6.50 -7.60 5.86
C GLY A 31 7.48 -6.44 6.06
N LEU A 32 8.31 -6.54 7.11
CA LEU A 32 9.33 -5.54 7.44
C LEU A 32 10.28 -5.24 6.26
N ARG A 33 10.57 -6.25 5.43
CA ARG A 33 11.40 -6.05 4.24
C ARG A 33 10.87 -4.96 3.31
N HIS A 34 9.56 -4.96 3.05
CA HIS A 34 8.95 -3.94 2.20
C HIS A 34 9.09 -2.53 2.78
N LEU A 35 8.99 -2.42 4.12
CA LEU A 35 9.20 -1.15 4.81
C LEU A 35 10.67 -0.70 4.72
N CYS A 36 11.63 -1.63 4.83
CA CYS A 36 13.05 -1.34 4.66
C CYS A 36 13.37 -0.88 3.22
N ASP A 37 12.83 -1.57 2.22
CA ASP A 37 13.01 -1.19 0.82
C ASP A 37 12.46 0.22 0.56
N TRP A 38 11.30 0.54 1.14
CA TRP A 38 10.71 1.88 1.08
C TRP A 38 11.57 2.92 1.79
N ALA A 39 12.10 2.63 2.99
CA ALA A 39 12.99 3.51 3.73
C ALA A 39 14.25 3.86 2.91
N CYS A 40 14.87 2.87 2.29
CA CYS A 40 16.02 3.07 1.42
C CYS A 40 15.69 3.93 0.20
N PHE A 41 14.50 3.73 -0.38
CA PHE A 41 14.05 4.50 -1.53
C PHE A 41 13.79 5.97 -1.17
N ILE A 42 13.07 6.24 -0.09
CA ILE A 42 12.81 7.59 0.42
C ILE A 42 14.11 8.33 0.69
N ASN A 43 15.04 7.73 1.44
CA ASN A 43 16.33 8.36 1.78
C ASN A 43 17.12 8.78 0.54
N ARG A 44 16.97 8.07 -0.56
CA ARG A 44 17.67 8.38 -1.82
C ARG A 44 16.96 9.43 -2.68
N THR A 45 15.69 9.63 -2.48
CA THR A 45 14.86 10.38 -3.44
C THR A 45 14.12 11.56 -2.83
N ILE A 46 14.25 11.78 -1.51
CA ILE A 46 13.46 12.77 -0.77
C ILE A 46 13.55 14.18 -1.36
N ASP A 47 14.73 14.58 -1.82
CA ASP A 47 14.99 15.93 -2.35
C ASP A 47 14.62 16.07 -3.83
N LYS A 48 14.10 15.00 -4.45
CA LYS A 48 13.77 15.05 -5.88
C LYS A 48 12.42 15.70 -6.12
N PRO A 49 12.33 16.63 -7.09
CA PRO A 49 11.11 17.43 -7.33
C PRO A 49 9.92 16.60 -7.82
N PHE A 50 10.14 15.40 -8.35
CA PHE A 50 9.04 14.55 -8.84
C PHE A 50 8.01 14.21 -7.75
N TRP A 51 8.40 14.25 -6.47
CA TRP A 51 7.48 13.99 -5.37
C TRP A 51 6.32 14.99 -5.37
N THR A 52 6.64 16.29 -5.32
CA THR A 52 5.65 17.35 -5.23
C THR A 52 5.00 17.68 -6.58
N GLU A 53 5.78 17.63 -7.66
CA GLU A 53 5.32 18.06 -8.98
C GLU A 53 4.44 17.03 -9.69
N LYS A 54 4.69 15.73 -9.46
CA LYS A 54 4.05 14.65 -10.22
C LYS A 54 3.39 13.60 -9.35
N LEU A 55 4.14 13.04 -8.39
CA LEU A 55 3.68 11.84 -7.70
C LEU A 55 2.60 12.14 -6.67
N LEU A 56 2.75 13.16 -5.83
CA LEU A 56 1.73 13.50 -4.82
C LEU A 56 0.38 13.86 -5.43
N PRO A 57 0.29 14.68 -6.50
CA PRO A 57 -0.98 14.90 -7.19
C PRO A 57 -1.63 13.61 -7.69
N LEU A 58 -0.84 12.73 -8.32
CA LEU A 58 -1.32 11.44 -8.81
C LEU A 58 -1.80 10.54 -7.66
N LEU A 59 -1.02 10.44 -6.57
CA LEU A 59 -1.40 9.63 -5.39
C LEU A 59 -2.69 10.13 -4.75
N ASN A 60 -2.92 11.43 -4.76
CA ASN A 60 -4.17 12.02 -4.28
C ASN A 60 -5.35 11.65 -5.19
N GLU A 61 -5.17 11.73 -6.50
CA GLU A 61 -6.18 11.37 -7.50
C GLU A 61 -6.59 9.90 -7.40
N ILE A 62 -5.61 8.99 -7.29
CA ILE A 62 -5.87 7.53 -7.19
C ILE A 62 -6.19 7.06 -5.76
N GLY A 63 -6.22 7.95 -4.77
CA GLY A 63 -6.57 7.63 -3.38
C GLY A 63 -5.48 6.91 -2.58
N LEU A 64 -4.22 7.00 -2.99
CA LEU A 64 -3.07 6.39 -2.31
C LEU A 64 -2.28 7.35 -1.42
N LEU A 65 -2.63 8.64 -1.38
CA LEU A 65 -1.86 9.64 -0.64
C LEU A 65 -1.80 9.33 0.86
N THR A 66 -2.95 9.02 1.50
CA THR A 66 -3.00 8.67 2.93
C THR A 66 -2.17 7.43 3.23
N TYR A 67 -2.29 6.39 2.40
CA TYR A 67 -1.47 5.19 2.52
C TYR A 67 0.03 5.52 2.47
N THR A 68 0.45 6.31 1.50
CA THR A 68 1.84 6.74 1.33
C THR A 68 2.36 7.50 2.53
N LYS A 69 1.56 8.42 3.08
CA LYS A 69 1.90 9.17 4.30
C LYS A 69 2.09 8.24 5.50
N VAL A 70 1.16 7.31 5.74
CA VAL A 70 1.22 6.35 6.86
C VAL A 70 2.48 5.50 6.78
N ILE A 71 2.76 4.89 5.62
CA ILE A 71 3.94 4.03 5.44
C ILE A 71 5.23 4.83 5.58
N THR A 72 5.29 6.07 5.06
CA THR A 72 6.47 6.92 5.19
C THR A 72 6.70 7.36 6.64
N SER A 73 5.66 7.76 7.35
CA SER A 73 5.75 8.09 8.78
C SER A 73 6.14 6.88 9.63
N THR A 74 5.61 5.69 9.32
CA THR A 74 5.99 4.44 10.00
C THR A 74 7.47 4.12 9.78
N SER A 75 7.93 4.24 8.54
CA SER A 75 9.33 4.06 8.16
C SER A 75 10.26 5.05 8.88
N ALA A 76 9.87 6.32 8.97
CA ALA A 76 10.63 7.34 9.67
C ALA A 76 10.73 7.04 11.18
N LYS A 77 9.62 6.69 11.81
CA LYS A 77 9.56 6.44 13.25
C LYS A 77 10.34 5.21 13.70
N TYR A 78 10.30 4.13 12.93
CA TYR A 78 10.88 2.83 13.34
C TYR A 78 12.17 2.46 12.64
N LEU A 79 12.44 2.99 11.46
CA LEU A 79 13.67 2.72 10.69
C LEU A 79 14.55 3.95 10.52
N ASN A 80 14.20 5.06 11.16
CA ASN A 80 14.94 6.33 11.10
C ASN A 80 15.16 6.80 9.64
N SER A 81 14.18 6.57 8.77
CA SER A 81 14.23 7.12 7.41
C SER A 81 13.88 8.60 7.40
N ALA A 82 14.22 9.29 6.32
CA ALA A 82 13.83 10.68 6.13
C ALA A 82 12.30 10.82 6.16
N LEU A 83 11.80 11.88 6.83
CA LEU A 83 10.38 12.22 6.90
C LEU A 83 10.14 13.58 6.27
N PRO A 84 9.68 13.62 5.00
CA PRO A 84 9.31 14.88 4.36
C PRO A 84 8.05 15.47 4.99
N GLU A 85 7.93 16.79 4.96
CA GLU A 85 6.78 17.52 5.51
C GLU A 85 5.43 17.00 4.96
N TRP A 86 5.38 16.68 3.67
CA TRP A 86 4.17 16.17 3.04
C TRP A 86 3.71 14.80 3.57
N ALA A 87 4.62 14.04 4.21
CA ALA A 87 4.32 12.70 4.70
C ALA A 87 3.99 12.66 6.20
N LYS A 88 4.09 13.77 6.92
CA LYS A 88 3.79 13.81 8.35
C LYS A 88 2.34 13.46 8.64
N ILE A 89 2.15 12.62 9.65
CA ILE A 89 0.86 12.25 10.23
C ILE A 89 0.99 12.36 11.74
N ASP A 90 0.06 13.08 12.38
CA ASP A 90 -0.01 13.27 13.83
C ASP A 90 -0.88 12.18 14.49
N ASP A 91 -0.73 10.94 14.06
CA ASP A 91 -1.46 9.78 14.60
C ASP A 91 -0.45 8.68 14.98
N ASP A 92 0.15 8.85 16.12
CA ASP A 92 1.15 7.95 16.67
C ASP A 92 0.60 6.55 16.95
N GLU A 93 -0.68 6.45 17.33
CA GLU A 93 -1.34 5.17 17.58
C GLU A 93 -1.51 4.38 16.28
N LEU A 94 -1.97 5.02 15.21
CA LEU A 94 -2.07 4.40 13.89
C LEU A 94 -0.72 3.87 13.42
N ILE A 95 0.34 4.70 13.52
CA ILE A 95 1.70 4.34 13.13
C ILE A 95 2.19 3.12 13.93
N HIS A 96 1.90 3.09 15.24
CA HIS A 96 2.27 1.97 16.11
C HIS A 96 1.51 0.69 15.74
N GLN A 97 0.22 0.77 15.52
CA GLN A 97 -0.61 -0.37 15.11
C GLN A 97 -0.16 -0.97 13.78
N ILE A 98 0.19 -0.13 12.79
CA ILE A 98 0.74 -0.58 11.52
C ILE A 98 2.05 -1.33 11.71
N MET A 99 2.95 -0.82 12.56
CA MET A 99 4.22 -1.50 12.85
C MET A 99 4.00 -2.83 13.56
N LEU A 100 3.08 -2.91 14.52
CA LEU A 100 2.71 -4.16 15.17
C LEU A 100 2.17 -5.19 14.18
N ASP A 101 1.34 -4.77 13.23
CA ASP A 101 0.82 -5.66 12.18
C ASP A 101 1.94 -6.19 11.28
N ILE A 102 2.90 -5.32 10.92
CA ILE A 102 4.09 -5.70 10.15
C ILE A 102 4.91 -6.77 10.89
N LEU A 103 5.15 -6.59 12.19
CA LEU A 103 5.97 -7.49 13.00
C LEU A 103 5.27 -8.81 13.30
N THR A 104 3.98 -8.78 13.62
CA THR A 104 3.20 -9.97 13.93
C THR A 104 2.89 -10.81 12.69
N GLY A 105 2.82 -10.16 11.53
CA GLY A 105 2.56 -10.80 10.26
C GLY A 105 3.68 -11.67 9.71
N GLY A 106 4.90 -11.50 10.20
CA GLY A 106 6.08 -12.23 9.73
C GLY A 106 6.46 -11.92 8.29
N ASN A 107 7.58 -12.48 7.84
CA ASN A 107 8.18 -12.19 6.53
C ASN A 107 7.39 -12.78 5.34
N PHE A 108 6.46 -13.71 5.60
CA PHE A 108 5.70 -14.45 4.58
C PHE A 108 4.19 -14.47 4.82
N GLY A 109 3.68 -13.52 5.61
CA GLY A 109 2.24 -13.39 5.80
C GLY A 109 1.57 -14.67 6.29
N VAL A 110 1.48 -14.88 7.60
CA VAL A 110 0.51 -15.86 8.11
C VAL A 110 -0.88 -15.40 7.66
N LYS A 111 -1.64 -16.29 7.03
CA LYS A 111 -3.02 -16.02 6.58
C LYS A 111 -3.94 -15.85 7.78
N ASP A 112 -3.84 -14.74 8.46
CA ASP A 112 -4.73 -14.42 9.57
C ASP A 112 -5.86 -13.51 9.06
N LYS A 113 -7.11 -13.88 9.36
CA LYS A 113 -8.30 -13.12 8.99
C LYS A 113 -8.37 -11.74 9.66
N THR A 114 -7.56 -11.51 10.69
CA THR A 114 -7.47 -10.21 11.40
C THR A 114 -6.71 -9.13 10.62
N ARG A 115 -5.99 -9.50 9.55
CA ARG A 115 -5.16 -8.59 8.73
C ARG A 115 -5.91 -7.58 7.88
N ALA A 116 -7.21 -7.76 7.71
CA ALA A 116 -8.05 -6.71 7.13
C ALA A 116 -8.05 -5.43 7.99
N LYS A 117 -7.55 -5.51 9.24
CA LYS A 117 -7.62 -4.44 10.23
C LYS A 117 -6.72 -3.25 9.86
N SER A 118 -5.47 -3.47 9.45
CA SER A 118 -4.56 -2.37 9.08
C SER A 118 -5.01 -1.62 7.83
N SER A 119 -5.54 -2.34 6.83
CA SER A 119 -6.11 -1.70 5.65
C SER A 119 -7.38 -0.91 5.98
N MET A 120 -8.19 -1.37 6.96
CA MET A 120 -9.33 -0.63 7.48
C MET A 120 -8.89 0.62 8.25
N LEU A 121 -7.89 0.53 9.12
CA LEU A 121 -7.36 1.66 9.90
C LEU A 121 -6.84 2.77 8.98
N ILE A 122 -6.08 2.41 7.95
CA ILE A 122 -5.58 3.38 6.96
C ILE A 122 -6.74 4.00 6.17
N SER A 123 -7.75 3.20 5.82
CA SER A 123 -8.98 3.71 5.17
C SER A 123 -9.76 4.65 6.08
N GLU A 124 -9.76 4.43 7.39
CA GLU A 124 -10.41 5.31 8.36
C GLU A 124 -9.66 6.62 8.56
N ALA A 125 -8.34 6.60 8.63
CA ALA A 125 -7.50 7.79 8.69
C ALA A 125 -7.68 8.71 7.45
N GLY A 126 -8.03 8.11 6.30
CA GLY A 126 -8.33 8.82 5.06
C GLY A 126 -9.74 9.40 4.93
N LYS A 127 -10.59 9.30 5.95
CA LYS A 127 -11.99 9.78 5.88
C LYS A 127 -12.17 11.29 5.68
N GLY A 128 -11.11 12.07 5.70
CA GLY A 128 -11.10 13.47 5.24
C GLY A 128 -11.08 13.63 3.71
N GLY A 129 -10.81 12.57 2.94
CA GLY A 129 -10.74 12.55 1.48
C GLY A 129 -11.69 11.53 0.88
N THR A 130 -12.50 11.98 -0.04
CA THR A 130 -13.44 11.30 -0.95
C THR A 130 -13.81 9.84 -0.64
N LYS A 131 -15.12 9.60 -0.46
CA LYS A 131 -15.78 8.30 -0.27
C LYS A 131 -15.46 7.23 -1.34
N HIS A 132 -14.76 7.59 -2.41
CA HIS A 132 -14.41 6.68 -3.52
C HIS A 132 -13.29 5.67 -3.18
N GLY A 133 -12.35 6.01 -2.32
CA GLY A 133 -11.22 5.12 -2.01
C GLY A 133 -11.63 3.86 -1.26
N ALA A 134 -12.52 3.96 -0.28
CA ALA A 134 -12.97 2.81 0.51
C ALA A 134 -13.83 1.84 -0.33
N ILE A 135 -14.74 2.38 -1.16
CA ILE A 135 -15.58 1.58 -2.07
C ILE A 135 -14.72 0.91 -3.15
N TYR A 136 -13.75 1.63 -3.71
CA TYR A 136 -12.82 1.09 -4.69
C TYR A 136 -11.99 -0.05 -4.11
N ASN A 137 -11.41 0.13 -2.92
CA ASN A 137 -10.62 -0.91 -2.24
C ASN A 137 -11.48 -2.13 -1.88
N LEU A 138 -12.71 -1.93 -1.43
CA LEU A 138 -13.65 -3.02 -1.14
C LEU A 138 -14.04 -3.78 -2.42
N SER A 139 -14.36 -3.07 -3.49
CA SER A 139 -14.70 -3.70 -4.77
C SER A 139 -13.53 -4.50 -5.34
N HIS A 140 -12.30 -3.99 -5.25
CA HIS A 140 -11.09 -4.70 -5.66
C HIS A 140 -10.76 -5.91 -4.78
N ALA A 141 -11.00 -5.83 -3.47
CA ALA A 141 -10.83 -6.97 -2.57
C ALA A 141 -11.86 -8.07 -2.88
N MET A 142 -13.12 -7.70 -3.11
CA MET A 142 -14.18 -8.62 -3.54
C MET A 142 -13.87 -9.23 -4.91
N HIS A 143 -13.46 -8.43 -5.88
CA HIS A 143 -13.06 -8.89 -7.21
C HIS A 143 -11.96 -9.96 -7.12
N ARG A 144 -10.88 -9.69 -6.37
CA ARG A 144 -9.79 -10.66 -6.19
C ARG A 144 -10.24 -11.93 -5.47
N ALA A 145 -11.10 -11.79 -4.45
CA ALA A 145 -11.62 -12.96 -3.72
C ALA A 145 -12.46 -13.88 -4.63
N VAL A 146 -13.23 -13.31 -5.54
CA VAL A 146 -14.02 -14.03 -6.53
C VAL A 146 -13.14 -14.66 -7.61
N MET A 147 -12.17 -13.91 -8.14
CA MET A 147 -11.25 -14.40 -9.19
C MET A 147 -10.30 -15.51 -8.71
N ARG A 148 -10.03 -15.61 -7.41
CA ARG A 148 -9.25 -16.73 -6.83
C ARG A 148 -10.03 -18.05 -6.76
N GLN A 149 -11.33 -18.05 -7.01
CA GLN A 149 -12.14 -19.28 -7.00
C GLN A 149 -11.88 -20.11 -8.25
N LYS A 150 -11.52 -21.38 -8.06
CA LYS A 150 -11.22 -22.30 -9.17
C LYS A 150 -12.39 -22.48 -10.15
N CYS A 151 -13.64 -22.36 -9.68
CA CYS A 151 -14.84 -22.44 -10.51
C CYS A 151 -14.95 -21.23 -11.46
N VAL A 152 -14.61 -20.02 -11.01
CA VAL A 152 -14.61 -18.81 -11.84
C VAL A 152 -13.48 -18.84 -12.86
N GLN A 153 -12.30 -19.34 -12.46
CA GLN A 153 -11.17 -19.50 -13.38
C GLN A 153 -11.46 -20.49 -14.51
N LYS A 154 -12.23 -21.57 -14.21
CA LYS A 154 -12.63 -22.58 -15.20
C LYS A 154 -13.80 -22.11 -16.08
N PHE A 155 -14.68 -21.27 -15.56
CA PHE A 155 -15.86 -20.80 -16.26
C PHE A 155 -16.13 -19.32 -15.96
N PRO A 156 -15.49 -18.39 -16.69
CA PRO A 156 -15.60 -16.93 -16.48
C PRO A 156 -17.03 -16.36 -16.44
N PRO A 157 -18.04 -16.90 -17.16
CA PRO A 157 -19.43 -16.41 -17.06
C PRO A 157 -20.05 -16.53 -15.66
N LEU A 158 -19.50 -17.33 -14.76
CA LEU A 158 -19.95 -17.40 -13.36
C LEU A 158 -19.58 -16.16 -12.52
N TYR A 159 -18.69 -15.31 -13.01
CA TYR A 159 -18.19 -14.14 -12.30
C TYR A 159 -19.27 -13.23 -11.70
N PRO A 160 -20.30 -12.76 -12.45
CA PRO A 160 -21.33 -11.89 -11.88
C PRO A 160 -22.19 -12.56 -10.81
N PHE A 161 -22.42 -13.87 -10.92
CA PHE A 161 -23.25 -14.60 -9.95
C PHE A 161 -22.57 -14.80 -8.60
N MET A 162 -21.24 -14.89 -8.58
CA MET A 162 -20.48 -15.05 -7.35
C MET A 162 -20.42 -13.78 -6.48
N TYR A 163 -20.78 -12.62 -7.04
CA TYR A 163 -20.94 -11.38 -6.27
C TYR A 163 -22.24 -11.34 -5.47
N VAL A 164 -23.27 -12.05 -5.91
CA VAL A 164 -24.61 -12.04 -5.28
C VAL A 164 -24.68 -13.07 -4.14
N TYR A 165 -23.87 -14.12 -4.19
CA TYR A 165 -23.90 -15.26 -3.25
C TYR A 165 -22.95 -15.16 -2.06
N ARG A 166 -22.33 -14.01 -1.82
CA ARG A 166 -21.37 -13.82 -0.74
C ARG A 166 -21.67 -12.57 0.08
#